data_e394f40b1b055816129c37ceb0c4f2b6
#
_entry.id   e394f40b1b055816129c37ceb0c4f2b6
#
_cell.length_a   1.000
_cell.length_b   1.000
_cell.length_c   1.000
_cell.angle_alpha   90.00
_cell.angle_beta   90.00
_cell.angle_gamma   90.00
#
_symmetry.space_group_name_H-M   'P 1'
#
loop_
_entity.id
_entity.type
_entity.pdbx_description
1 polymer ?
#
loop_
_entity_poly.entity_id
_entity_poly.type
_entity_poly.pdbx_seq_one_letter_code
_entity_poly.pdbx_strand_id
1 'polypeptide(L)'
;MTEVWSLHILTVRDSVGVDHLDEIHVIGGNCLKGSITVQGSKNTVLPIMAASLLQREICVLRGCPRILDVCYMEEILHILGVVTWWKGHDLYLDCSKVCGMEIASEYTGRMRCSVILLGALLGRNQRGVIGYPGGCVIGKRPIDLHLYALKSLGAIISEKNGKIQADCKKLKGQ
;
A
#
# COMPACT_ATOMS: atom_id res chain seq x y z
N MET A 1 -36.16 -24.96 -5.96
CA MET A 1 -34.95 -25.15 -6.79
C MET A 1 -33.84 -24.36 -6.14
N THR A 2 -32.90 -25.05 -5.50
CA THR A 2 -31.72 -24.42 -4.86
C THR A 2 -30.66 -24.27 -5.91
N GLU A 3 -30.40 -23.05 -6.35
CA GLU A 3 -29.29 -22.75 -7.24
C GLU A 3 -27.98 -22.94 -6.49
N VAL A 4 -27.08 -23.66 -7.09
CA VAL A 4 -25.79 -24.07 -6.54
C VAL A 4 -24.70 -23.38 -7.34
N TRP A 5 -23.76 -22.73 -6.70
CA TRP A 5 -22.66 -21.99 -7.35
C TRP A 5 -21.32 -22.70 -7.16
N SER A 6 -20.63 -23.01 -8.24
CA SER A 6 -19.23 -23.47 -8.23
C SER A 6 -18.37 -22.38 -8.83
N LEU A 7 -17.29 -21.98 -8.13
CA LEU A 7 -16.34 -20.99 -8.59
C LEU A 7 -15.11 -21.74 -9.15
N HIS A 8 -14.91 -21.66 -10.47
CA HIS A 8 -13.66 -22.07 -11.11
C HIS A 8 -12.81 -20.82 -11.38
N ILE A 9 -11.64 -20.75 -10.76
CA ILE A 9 -10.66 -19.69 -11.01
C ILE A 9 -9.58 -20.28 -11.91
N LEU A 10 -9.49 -19.79 -13.14
CA LEU A 10 -8.39 -20.09 -14.05
C LEU A 10 -7.30 -19.02 -13.86
N THR A 11 -6.13 -19.46 -13.43
CA THR A 11 -4.95 -18.60 -13.30
C THR A 11 -4.08 -18.82 -14.54
N VAL A 12 -3.86 -17.77 -15.30
CA VAL A 12 -2.85 -17.76 -16.37
C VAL A 12 -1.58 -17.17 -15.81
N ARG A 13 -0.46 -17.91 -15.90
CA ARG A 13 0.87 -17.40 -15.53
C ARG A 13 1.51 -16.74 -16.73
N ASP A 14 1.89 -15.48 -16.59
CA ASP A 14 2.74 -14.83 -17.58
C ASP A 14 4.22 -15.19 -17.36
N SER A 15 5.08 -14.75 -18.29
CA SER A 15 6.53 -14.96 -18.25
C SER A 15 7.24 -14.30 -17.06
N VAL A 16 6.55 -13.50 -16.27
CA VAL A 16 7.09 -12.75 -15.12
C VAL A 16 6.69 -13.42 -13.80
N GLY A 17 5.87 -14.50 -13.84
CA GLY A 17 5.49 -15.27 -12.65
C GLY A 17 4.44 -14.60 -11.76
N VAL A 18 3.79 -13.55 -12.24
CA VAL A 18 2.63 -12.93 -11.58
C VAL A 18 1.37 -13.62 -12.10
N ASP A 19 0.58 -14.18 -11.18
CA ASP A 19 -0.71 -14.78 -11.55
C ASP A 19 -1.70 -13.67 -11.93
N HIS A 20 -1.93 -13.48 -13.24
CA HIS A 20 -3.01 -12.63 -13.76
C HIS A 20 -4.28 -13.46 -13.88
N LEU A 21 -5.36 -12.98 -13.27
CA LEU A 21 -6.71 -13.48 -13.55
C LEU A 21 -7.24 -12.75 -14.77
N ASP A 22 -7.15 -13.38 -15.94
CA ASP A 22 -7.68 -12.82 -17.18
C ASP A 22 -9.20 -12.98 -17.24
N GLU A 23 -9.75 -14.02 -16.62
CA GLU A 23 -11.17 -14.32 -16.64
C GLU A 23 -11.60 -15.10 -15.38
N ILE A 24 -12.79 -14.79 -14.89
CA ILE A 24 -13.43 -15.52 -13.78
C ILE A 24 -14.68 -16.22 -14.33
N HIS A 25 -14.65 -17.54 -14.39
CA HIS A 25 -15.83 -18.34 -14.74
C HIS A 25 -16.57 -18.76 -13.45
N VAL A 26 -17.84 -18.38 -13.36
CA VAL A 26 -18.70 -18.75 -12.24
C VAL A 26 -19.81 -19.67 -12.75
N ILE A 27 -19.78 -20.93 -12.33
CA ILE A 27 -20.83 -21.91 -12.63
C ILE A 27 -21.68 -22.07 -11.38
N GLY A 28 -22.93 -21.61 -11.45
CA GLY A 28 -23.90 -21.74 -10.37
C GLY A 28 -24.46 -23.15 -10.25
N GLY A 29 -25.13 -23.45 -9.13
CA GLY A 29 -25.82 -24.72 -8.97
C GLY A 29 -25.42 -25.56 -7.71
N ASN A 30 -24.38 -25.23 -6.86
CA ASN A 30 -23.97 -25.99 -5.68
C ASN A 30 -24.26 -25.27 -4.34
N CYS A 31 -24.89 -25.92 -3.39
CA CYS A 31 -25.10 -25.35 -2.07
C CYS A 31 -23.78 -25.31 -1.29
N LEU A 32 -23.22 -24.12 -1.09
CA LEU A 32 -21.99 -23.98 -0.35
C LEU A 32 -22.25 -24.20 1.14
N LYS A 33 -21.52 -25.17 1.74
CA LYS A 33 -21.52 -25.45 3.19
C LYS A 33 -20.08 -25.50 3.67
N GLY A 34 -19.79 -24.77 4.74
CA GLY A 34 -18.45 -24.76 5.32
C GLY A 34 -18.14 -23.44 6.02
N SER A 35 -16.92 -23.35 6.52
CA SER A 35 -16.35 -22.13 7.10
C SER A 35 -15.03 -21.79 6.42
N ILE A 36 -14.79 -20.50 6.23
CA ILE A 36 -13.50 -19.99 5.74
C ILE A 36 -12.94 -18.98 6.74
N THR A 37 -11.63 -18.92 6.84
CA THR A 37 -10.96 -17.84 7.57
C THR A 37 -10.72 -16.70 6.62
N VAL A 38 -11.28 -15.52 6.91
CA VAL A 38 -11.08 -14.31 6.12
C VAL A 38 -9.67 -13.79 6.35
N GLN A 39 -8.94 -13.52 5.28
CA GLN A 39 -7.61 -12.88 5.37
C GLN A 39 -7.71 -11.42 5.80
N GLY A 40 -6.55 -10.81 6.16
CA GLY A 40 -6.47 -9.41 6.54
C GLY A 40 -6.98 -8.45 5.44
N SER A 41 -7.45 -7.27 5.86
CA SER A 41 -8.01 -6.26 4.96
C SER A 41 -6.91 -5.46 4.25
N LYS A 42 -7.03 -5.27 2.92
CA LYS A 42 -6.20 -4.38 2.12
C LYS A 42 -6.13 -2.95 2.70
N ASN A 43 -7.30 -2.39 3.01
CA ASN A 43 -7.39 -1.01 3.47
C ASN A 43 -6.83 -0.78 4.88
N THR A 44 -6.62 -1.85 5.62
CA THR A 44 -5.98 -1.81 6.94
C THR A 44 -4.47 -2.02 6.83
N VAL A 45 -4.04 -3.01 6.05
CA VAL A 45 -2.62 -3.38 5.98
C VAL A 45 -1.74 -2.30 5.37
N LEU A 46 -2.19 -1.63 4.31
CA LEU A 46 -1.37 -0.63 3.61
C LEU A 46 -1.04 0.60 4.48
N PRO A 47 -1.99 1.20 5.23
CA PRO A 47 -1.67 2.24 6.20
C PRO A 47 -0.72 1.78 7.31
N ILE A 48 -0.87 0.54 7.79
CA ILE A 48 0.02 0.00 8.84
C ILE A 48 1.44 -0.22 8.28
N MET A 49 1.58 -0.71 7.05
CA MET A 49 2.88 -0.81 6.36
C MET A 49 3.55 0.57 6.24
N ALA A 50 2.81 1.61 5.86
CA ALA A 50 3.34 2.97 5.84
C ALA A 50 3.72 3.46 7.24
N ALA A 51 2.90 3.18 8.26
CA ALA A 51 3.17 3.57 9.64
C ALA A 51 4.39 2.86 10.25
N SER A 52 4.77 1.67 9.75
CA SER A 52 5.98 0.97 10.19
C SER A 52 7.25 1.81 9.98
N LEU A 53 7.25 2.72 8.98
CA LEU A 53 8.35 3.65 8.76
C LEU A 53 8.62 4.58 9.95
N LEU A 54 7.65 4.82 10.83
CA LEU A 54 7.82 5.66 12.02
C LEU A 54 8.65 4.99 13.11
N GLN A 55 8.83 3.67 13.03
CA GLN A 55 9.66 2.90 13.95
C GLN A 55 11.08 2.73 13.42
N ARG A 56 12.02 2.36 14.30
CA ARG A 56 13.41 2.07 13.96
C ARG A 56 13.79 0.61 14.26
N GLU A 57 12.80 -0.22 14.45
CA GLU A 57 12.93 -1.63 14.82
C GLU A 57 12.16 -2.51 13.84
N ILE A 58 12.18 -3.82 14.11
CA ILE A 58 11.42 -4.79 13.33
C ILE A 58 9.94 -4.70 13.72
N CYS A 59 9.09 -4.45 12.75
CA CYS A 59 7.64 -4.52 12.86
C CYS A 59 7.13 -5.84 12.29
N VAL A 60 6.14 -6.46 12.93
CA VAL A 60 5.54 -7.72 12.47
C VAL A 60 4.05 -7.51 12.23
N LEU A 61 3.62 -7.68 10.99
CA LEU A 61 2.22 -7.63 10.60
C LEU A 61 1.67 -9.05 10.50
N ARG A 62 0.89 -9.47 11.49
CA ARG A 62 0.32 -10.81 11.54
C ARG A 62 -0.90 -10.94 10.66
N GLY A 63 -1.01 -12.09 9.97
CA GLY A 63 -2.13 -12.36 9.08
C GLY A 63 -2.22 -11.39 7.90
N CYS A 64 -1.09 -10.90 7.42
CA CYS A 64 -1.00 -9.97 6.29
C CYS A 64 -1.49 -10.66 5.00
N PRO A 65 -2.42 -10.05 4.24
CA PRO A 65 -2.90 -10.63 3.00
C PRO A 65 -1.83 -10.56 1.91
N ARG A 66 -1.66 -11.64 1.15
CA ARG A 66 -0.76 -11.68 -0.02
C ARG A 66 -1.52 -11.20 -1.26
N ILE A 67 -1.60 -9.90 -1.45
CA ILE A 67 -2.28 -9.24 -2.57
C ILE A 67 -1.32 -8.29 -3.29
N LEU A 68 -1.61 -7.99 -4.53
CA LEU A 68 -0.76 -7.17 -5.40
C LEU A 68 -0.42 -5.79 -4.80
N ASP A 69 -1.39 -5.14 -4.16
CA ASP A 69 -1.16 -3.85 -3.48
C ASP A 69 -0.12 -3.95 -2.35
N VAL A 70 -0.07 -5.08 -1.64
CA VAL A 70 0.96 -5.32 -0.61
C VAL A 70 2.32 -5.48 -1.25
N CYS A 71 2.43 -6.20 -2.38
CA CYS A 71 3.69 -6.33 -3.12
C CYS A 71 4.19 -4.96 -3.60
N TYR A 72 3.31 -4.13 -4.17
CA TYR A 72 3.68 -2.77 -4.58
C TYR A 72 4.14 -1.90 -3.40
N MET A 73 3.49 -2.04 -2.24
CA MET A 73 3.93 -1.33 -1.04
C MET A 73 5.29 -1.84 -0.55
N GLU A 74 5.56 -3.16 -0.60
CA GLU A 74 6.88 -3.73 -0.27
C GLU A 74 7.97 -3.17 -1.19
N GLU A 75 7.72 -3.07 -2.51
CA GLU A 75 8.67 -2.46 -3.47
C GLU A 75 9.01 -1.02 -3.06
N ILE A 76 8.01 -0.22 -2.73
CA ILE A 76 8.23 1.16 -2.27
C ILE A 76 9.03 1.20 -0.96
N LEU A 77 8.71 0.34 -0.01
CA LEU A 77 9.41 0.26 1.27
C LEU A 77 10.87 -0.17 1.09
N HIS A 78 11.16 -1.09 0.16
CA HIS A 78 12.53 -1.50 -0.18
C HIS A 78 13.37 -0.32 -0.72
N ILE A 79 12.78 0.52 -1.60
CA ILE A 79 13.45 1.73 -2.10
C ILE A 79 13.80 2.69 -0.97
N LEU A 80 12.96 2.77 0.05
CA LEU A 80 13.19 3.58 1.24
C LEU A 80 14.23 2.99 2.20
N GLY A 81 14.66 1.72 1.97
CA GLY A 81 15.66 1.03 2.78
C GLY A 81 15.08 0.08 3.84
N VAL A 82 13.78 -0.25 3.76
CA VAL A 82 13.18 -1.31 4.59
C VAL A 82 13.58 -2.67 4.04
N VAL A 83 13.90 -3.62 4.91
CA VAL A 83 14.06 -5.03 4.54
C VAL A 83 12.81 -5.79 4.97
N THR A 84 12.22 -6.55 4.06
CA THR A 84 11.03 -7.36 4.35
C THR A 84 11.28 -8.84 4.17
N TRP A 85 10.59 -9.67 4.93
CA TRP A 85 10.51 -11.12 4.73
C TRP A 85 9.21 -11.68 5.29
N TRP A 86 8.81 -12.81 4.76
CA TRP A 86 7.58 -13.49 5.15
C TRP A 86 7.86 -14.75 5.97
N LYS A 87 7.04 -14.98 7.00
CA LYS A 87 6.92 -16.27 7.69
C LYS A 87 5.46 -16.69 7.71
N GLY A 88 5.07 -17.63 6.87
CA GLY A 88 3.67 -17.99 6.64
C GLY A 88 2.86 -16.78 6.13
N HIS A 89 1.87 -16.35 6.91
CA HIS A 89 1.06 -15.15 6.64
C HIS A 89 1.53 -13.90 7.39
N ASP A 90 2.65 -13.95 8.08
CA ASP A 90 3.18 -12.81 8.81
C ASP A 90 4.26 -12.12 8.00
N LEU A 91 4.10 -10.81 7.79
CA LEU A 91 5.07 -9.96 7.11
C LEU A 91 5.92 -9.24 8.16
N TYR A 92 7.23 -9.40 8.07
CA TYR A 92 8.23 -8.73 8.88
C TYR A 92 8.82 -7.56 8.11
N LEU A 93 8.95 -6.40 8.75
CA LEU A 93 9.50 -5.19 8.18
C LEU A 93 10.61 -4.66 9.11
N ASP A 94 11.86 -4.72 8.69
CA ASP A 94 12.98 -4.10 9.40
C ASP A 94 13.16 -2.67 8.89
N CYS A 95 12.74 -1.71 9.70
CA CYS A 95 12.82 -0.29 9.42
C CYS A 95 14.06 0.40 10.02
N SER A 96 15.02 -0.35 10.54
CA SER A 96 16.21 0.20 11.22
C SER A 96 17.07 1.08 10.30
N LYS A 97 17.19 0.72 9.02
CA LYS A 97 18.08 1.34 8.04
C LYS A 97 17.40 2.27 7.04
N VAL A 98 16.14 2.65 7.30
CA VAL A 98 15.42 3.56 6.40
C VAL A 98 16.14 4.90 6.30
N CYS A 99 16.55 5.26 5.08
CA CYS A 99 17.25 6.51 4.76
C CYS A 99 16.63 7.23 3.53
N GLY A 100 15.81 6.54 2.74
CA GLY A 100 15.15 7.11 1.57
C GLY A 100 14.11 8.17 1.96
N MET A 101 14.02 9.23 1.16
CA MET A 101 13.06 10.33 1.35
C MET A 101 12.25 10.62 0.09
N GLU A 102 12.57 9.96 -1.02
CA GLU A 102 11.93 10.18 -2.31
C GLU A 102 11.43 8.87 -2.91
N ILE A 103 10.20 8.91 -3.46
CA ILE A 103 9.56 7.81 -4.16
C ILE A 103 9.18 8.29 -5.56
N ALA A 104 9.74 7.66 -6.59
CA ALA A 104 9.50 8.02 -7.97
C ALA A 104 8.05 7.76 -8.40
N SER A 105 7.59 8.50 -9.43
CA SER A 105 6.23 8.42 -9.95
C SER A 105 5.85 7.04 -10.50
N GLU A 106 6.82 6.27 -10.99
CA GLU A 106 6.62 4.91 -11.48
C GLU A 106 6.08 3.95 -10.41
N TYR A 107 6.43 4.18 -9.14
CA TYR A 107 5.95 3.40 -8.00
C TYR A 107 4.65 3.96 -7.43
N THR A 108 4.60 5.27 -7.18
CA THR A 108 3.41 5.91 -6.60
C THR A 108 2.23 5.90 -7.56
N GLY A 109 2.49 5.90 -8.87
CA GLY A 109 1.47 5.82 -9.92
C GLY A 109 0.70 4.50 -9.97
N ARG A 110 1.24 3.42 -9.39
CA ARG A 110 0.58 2.10 -9.38
C ARG A 110 -0.52 1.99 -8.32
N MET A 111 -0.47 2.82 -7.26
CA MET A 111 -1.42 2.73 -6.16
C MET A 111 -1.77 4.10 -5.57
N ARG A 112 -3.06 4.31 -5.38
CA ARG A 112 -3.52 5.59 -4.82
C ARG A 112 -3.10 5.81 -3.37
N CYS A 113 -3.09 4.76 -2.55
CA CYS A 113 -2.74 4.86 -1.14
C CYS A 113 -1.27 5.23 -0.90
N SER A 114 -0.43 5.32 -1.94
CA SER A 114 0.95 5.81 -1.82
C SER A 114 1.04 7.21 -1.21
N VAL A 115 -0.02 8.03 -1.29
CA VAL A 115 -0.08 9.36 -0.65
C VAL A 115 0.15 9.31 0.87
N ILE A 116 -0.24 8.22 1.54
CA ILE A 116 -0.06 8.08 3.01
C ILE A 116 1.41 8.03 3.41
N LEU A 117 2.29 7.58 2.51
CA LEU A 117 3.73 7.53 2.74
C LEU A 117 4.32 8.92 2.98
N LEU A 118 3.71 9.97 2.43
CA LEU A 118 4.17 11.35 2.64
C LEU A 118 4.12 11.73 4.13
N GLY A 119 3.04 11.35 4.83
CA GLY A 119 2.92 11.56 6.27
C GLY A 119 3.94 10.75 7.08
N ALA A 120 4.18 9.49 6.71
CA ALA A 120 5.18 8.65 7.36
C ALA A 120 6.61 9.18 7.16
N LEU A 121 6.95 9.62 5.95
CA LEU A 121 8.26 10.23 5.65
C LEU A 121 8.47 11.54 6.42
N LEU A 122 7.44 12.40 6.50
CA LEU A 122 7.48 13.61 7.31
C LEU A 122 7.71 13.31 8.79
N GLY A 123 7.00 12.32 9.34
CA GLY A 123 7.15 11.92 10.74
C GLY A 123 8.53 11.34 11.05
N ARG A 124 9.13 10.60 10.10
CA ARG A 124 10.45 9.99 10.29
C ARG A 124 11.61 10.92 9.97
N ASN A 125 11.57 11.59 8.81
CA ASN A 125 12.70 12.29 8.20
C ASN A 125 12.50 13.81 8.15
N GLN A 126 11.35 14.32 8.58
CA GLN A 126 10.96 15.72 8.47
C GLN A 126 10.84 16.20 7.00
N ARG A 127 11.02 15.30 6.05
CA ARG A 127 10.96 15.55 4.62
C ARG A 127 10.46 14.30 3.89
N GLY A 128 9.65 14.50 2.85
CA GLY A 128 9.24 13.47 1.93
C GLY A 128 8.99 14.02 0.54
N VAL A 129 9.33 13.24 -0.47
CA VAL A 129 9.03 13.56 -1.89
C VAL A 129 8.37 12.33 -2.50
N ILE A 130 7.20 12.52 -3.08
CA ILE A 130 6.49 11.44 -3.77
C ILE A 130 6.04 11.91 -5.16
N GLY A 131 6.02 11.00 -6.12
CA GLY A 131 5.29 11.22 -7.35
C GLY A 131 3.78 11.27 -7.10
N TYR A 132 3.01 11.82 -8.04
CA TYR A 132 1.55 11.84 -7.90
C TYR A 132 0.99 10.42 -7.78
N PRO A 133 0.10 10.17 -6.78
CA PRO A 133 -0.55 8.87 -6.62
C PRO A 133 -1.46 8.54 -7.80
N GLY A 134 -1.35 7.33 -8.32
CA GLY A 134 -2.16 6.83 -9.43
C GLY A 134 -3.12 5.71 -9.03
N GLY A 135 -3.28 4.74 -9.90
CA GLY A 135 -3.89 3.44 -9.57
C GLY A 135 -5.41 3.36 -9.55
N CYS A 136 -6.15 4.28 -10.19
CA CYS A 136 -7.60 4.10 -10.34
C CYS A 136 -8.12 4.66 -11.65
N VAL A 137 -8.69 3.80 -12.47
CA VAL A 137 -9.30 4.13 -13.79
C VAL A 137 -10.73 4.66 -13.63
N ILE A 138 -11.34 4.53 -12.45
CA ILE A 138 -12.78 4.80 -12.22
C ILE A 138 -13.09 6.31 -12.04
N GLY A 139 -12.07 7.18 -12.05
CA GLY A 139 -12.26 8.63 -11.98
C GLY A 139 -11.23 9.38 -11.13
N LYS A 140 -11.24 10.71 -11.22
CA LYS A 140 -10.35 11.57 -10.45
C LYS A 140 -10.67 11.44 -8.96
N ARG A 141 -9.69 11.03 -8.19
CA ARG A 141 -9.77 11.02 -6.72
C ARG A 141 -8.76 12.02 -6.18
N PRO A 142 -9.18 13.25 -5.85
CA PRO A 142 -8.28 14.28 -5.37
C PRO A 142 -7.60 13.88 -4.06
N ILE A 143 -6.40 14.39 -3.83
CA ILE A 143 -5.58 14.16 -2.61
C ILE A 143 -5.49 15.44 -1.77
N ASP A 144 -6.24 16.45 -2.15
CA ASP A 144 -6.29 17.78 -1.54
C ASP A 144 -6.52 17.75 -0.02
N LEU A 145 -7.41 16.87 0.45
CA LEU A 145 -7.67 16.71 1.88
C LEU A 145 -6.45 16.15 2.64
N HIS A 146 -5.68 15.23 2.02
CA HIS A 146 -4.44 14.73 2.62
C HIS A 146 -3.40 15.85 2.73
N LEU A 147 -3.24 16.62 1.66
CA LEU A 147 -2.31 17.74 1.63
C LEU A 147 -2.75 18.85 2.59
N TYR A 148 -4.04 19.14 2.65
CA TYR A 148 -4.61 20.08 3.60
C TYR A 148 -4.34 19.67 5.05
N ALA A 149 -4.59 18.40 5.40
CA ALA A 149 -4.34 17.89 6.75
C ALA A 149 -2.85 18.01 7.13
N LEU A 150 -1.94 17.65 6.23
CA LEU A 150 -0.51 17.79 6.50
C LEU A 150 -0.07 19.26 6.64
N LYS A 151 -0.63 20.18 5.83
CA LYS A 151 -0.40 21.63 5.98
C LYS A 151 -0.91 22.13 7.34
N SER A 152 -2.09 21.69 7.77
CA SER A 152 -2.65 22.04 9.08
C SER A 152 -1.76 21.56 10.23
N LEU A 153 -1.08 20.43 10.07
CA LEU A 153 -0.09 19.93 11.03
C LEU A 153 1.26 20.65 10.97
N GLY A 154 1.42 21.64 10.07
CA GLY A 154 2.62 22.48 9.96
C GLY A 154 3.59 22.05 8.86
N ALA A 155 3.20 21.16 7.94
CA ALA A 155 4.03 20.84 6.79
C ALA A 155 3.97 21.94 5.71
N ILE A 156 5.13 22.25 5.12
CA ILE A 156 5.26 23.09 3.94
C ILE A 156 5.25 22.17 2.73
N ILE A 157 4.24 22.31 1.87
CA ILE A 157 4.03 21.44 0.71
C ILE A 157 4.20 22.26 -0.57
N SER A 158 5.00 21.75 -1.49
CA SER A 158 5.17 22.27 -2.85
C SER A 158 4.94 21.16 -3.87
N GLU A 159 4.35 21.54 -5.00
CA GLU A 159 4.06 20.67 -6.12
C GLU A 159 4.82 21.17 -7.34
N LYS A 160 5.81 20.41 -7.81
CA LYS A 160 6.65 20.77 -8.96
C LYS A 160 7.01 19.51 -9.76
N ASN A 161 7.02 19.64 -11.08
CA ASN A 161 7.48 18.59 -12.01
C ASN A 161 6.81 17.22 -11.78
N GLY A 162 5.51 17.18 -11.49
CA GLY A 162 4.80 15.93 -11.25
C GLY A 162 5.12 15.27 -9.91
N LYS A 163 5.77 15.97 -8.98
CA LYS A 163 6.11 15.49 -7.65
C LYS A 163 5.50 16.39 -6.59
N ILE A 164 5.20 15.80 -5.44
CA ILE A 164 4.75 16.46 -4.23
C ILE A 164 5.91 16.37 -3.24
N GLN A 165 6.45 17.52 -2.86
CA GLN A 165 7.44 17.64 -1.81
C GLN A 165 6.79 18.22 -0.57
N ALA A 166 7.07 17.62 0.57
CA ALA A 166 6.65 18.10 1.87
C ALA A 166 7.83 18.16 2.83
N ASP A 167 7.96 19.27 3.53
CA ASP A 167 9.00 19.54 4.51
C ASP A 167 8.36 20.02 5.82
N CYS A 168 8.84 19.57 6.98
CA CYS A 168 8.47 20.16 8.26
C CYS A 168 9.57 19.97 9.31
N LYS A 169 9.76 20.94 10.19
CA LYS A 169 10.69 20.77 11.34
C LYS A 169 10.07 19.87 12.42
N LYS A 170 8.77 19.97 12.63
CA LYS A 170 8.00 19.18 13.58
C LYS A 170 6.51 19.28 13.24
N LEU A 171 5.86 18.14 13.10
CA LEU A 171 4.40 18.08 13.01
C LEU A 171 3.80 18.46 14.37
N LYS A 172 2.79 19.32 14.39
CA LYS A 172 2.09 19.76 15.59
C LYS A 172 0.63 19.38 15.47
N GLY A 173 0.09 18.70 16.47
CA GLY A 173 -1.34 18.51 16.62
C GLY A 173 -2.05 19.87 16.84
N GLN A 174 -3.27 19.96 16.35
CA GLN A 174 -4.18 21.10 16.54
C GLN A 174 -5.37 20.66 17.38
#